data_412023e9377cf54e7ae56277c66ed3d5
#
_entry.id   412023e9377cf54e7ae56277c66ed3d5
#
_cell.length_a   1.000
_cell.length_b   1.000
_cell.length_c   1.000
_cell.angle_alpha   90.00
_cell.angle_beta   90.00
_cell.angle_gamma   90.00
#
_symmetry.space_group_name_H-M   'P 1'
#
loop_
_entity.id
_entity.type
_entity.pdbx_description
1 polymer ?
#
loop_
_entity_poly.entity_id
_entity_poly.type
_entity_poly.pdbx_seq_one_letter_code
_entity_poly.pdbx_strand_id
1 'polypeptide(L)'
;MKQKEIKLVIDDKLLTEYWEYYKKFHPTARTHPLAKPKAKDKTKGYPFVISINEFTNIPNRIQQNTLKQNWKSFIVWWCKKEKINGWKLDKFEISYKWVFPTQMRHDSDNYVFFNKFVADGLSEAEVITDDCFGQMYLKLDCNKYVDKENPRVEIIIKEI
;
A
#
# COMPACT_ATOMS: atom_id res chain seq x y z
N MET A 1 0.46 12.54 26.72
CA MET A 1 1.32 11.72 25.84
C MET A 1 1.30 12.31 24.43
N LYS A 2 2.41 12.18 23.69
CA LYS A 2 2.44 12.67 22.31
C LYS A 2 1.63 11.71 21.44
N GLN A 3 0.66 12.24 20.68
CA GLN A 3 -0.17 11.49 19.76
C GLN A 3 0.71 10.81 18.69
N LYS A 4 0.48 9.53 18.44
CA LYS A 4 1.24 8.77 17.44
C LYS A 4 0.77 9.15 16.04
N GLU A 5 1.71 9.48 15.18
CA GLU A 5 1.46 9.79 13.77
C GLU A 5 2.64 9.31 12.93
N ILE A 6 2.36 8.72 11.78
CA ILE A 6 3.38 8.31 10.82
C ILE A 6 2.88 8.48 9.38
N LYS A 7 3.81 8.79 8.48
CA LYS A 7 3.56 8.90 7.04
C LYS A 7 4.27 7.78 6.29
N LEU A 8 3.52 7.03 5.49
CA LEU A 8 4.02 6.08 4.51
C LEU A 8 3.95 6.72 3.12
N VAL A 9 5.07 6.80 2.43
CA VAL A 9 5.13 7.20 1.03
C VAL A 9 5.52 5.98 0.21
N ILE A 10 4.58 5.47 -0.59
CA ILE A 10 4.84 4.37 -1.51
C ILE A 10 5.18 4.97 -2.87
N ASP A 11 6.45 4.99 -3.19
CA ASP A 11 7.04 5.50 -4.43
C ASP A 11 8.03 4.48 -5.00
N ASP A 12 8.65 4.81 -6.12
CA ASP A 12 9.64 3.94 -6.76
C ASP A 12 10.83 3.64 -5.84
N LYS A 13 11.26 4.61 -5.04
CA LYS A 13 12.39 4.44 -4.11
C LYS A 13 12.08 3.38 -3.05
N LEU A 14 10.92 3.45 -2.40
CA LEU A 14 10.52 2.48 -1.37
C LEU A 14 10.29 1.09 -1.98
N LEU A 15 9.70 1.02 -3.17
CA LEU A 15 9.46 -0.24 -3.87
C LEU A 15 10.77 -0.90 -4.31
N THR A 16 11.76 -0.11 -4.74
CA THR A 16 13.11 -0.61 -5.07
C THR A 16 13.80 -1.16 -3.82
N GLU A 17 13.70 -0.45 -2.70
CA GLU A 17 14.25 -0.90 -1.41
C GLU A 17 13.64 -2.23 -0.96
N TYR A 18 12.32 -2.37 -1.10
CA TYR A 18 11.64 -3.63 -0.81
C TYR A 18 12.05 -4.76 -1.76
N TRP A 19 12.26 -4.47 -3.04
CA TRP A 19 12.75 -5.43 -4.02
C TRP A 19 14.11 -5.99 -3.63
N GLU A 20 15.04 -5.14 -3.21
CA GLU A 20 16.36 -5.56 -2.74
C GLU A 20 16.27 -6.43 -1.48
N TYR A 21 15.39 -6.09 -0.54
CA TYR A 21 15.09 -6.91 0.62
C TYR A 21 14.48 -8.27 0.23
N TYR A 22 13.49 -8.28 -0.63
CA TYR A 22 12.79 -9.48 -1.08
C TYR A 22 13.72 -10.48 -1.77
N LYS A 23 14.62 -10.02 -2.61
CA LYS A 23 15.60 -10.87 -3.31
C LYS A 23 16.55 -11.59 -2.37
N LYS A 24 16.83 -11.08 -1.19
CA LYS A 24 17.68 -11.77 -0.21
C LYS A 24 17.09 -13.09 0.25
N PHE A 25 15.76 -13.19 0.31
CA PHE A 25 15.04 -14.41 0.69
C PHE A 25 14.51 -15.18 -0.51
N HIS A 26 14.50 -14.57 -1.67
CA HIS A 26 14.03 -15.15 -2.93
C HIS A 26 15.03 -14.87 -4.05
N PRO A 27 16.26 -15.46 -3.99
CA PRO A 27 17.34 -15.09 -4.89
C PRO A 27 17.08 -15.43 -6.35
N THR A 28 16.16 -16.34 -6.65
CA THR A 28 15.75 -16.70 -8.00
C THR A 28 14.55 -15.87 -8.52
N ALA A 29 14.00 -14.99 -7.71
CA ALA A 29 12.87 -14.16 -8.11
C ALA A 29 13.25 -13.21 -9.27
N ARG A 30 12.41 -13.19 -10.30
CA ARG A 30 12.57 -12.34 -11.49
C ARG A 30 11.50 -11.24 -11.58
N THR A 31 10.50 -11.31 -10.72
CA THR A 31 9.35 -10.41 -10.73
C THR A 31 9.18 -9.79 -9.36
N HIS A 32 9.08 -8.46 -9.32
CA HIS A 32 8.75 -7.74 -8.10
C HIS A 32 7.39 -8.23 -7.57
N PRO A 33 7.27 -8.59 -6.28
CA PRO A 33 6.05 -9.18 -5.74
C PRO A 33 4.83 -8.28 -5.83
N LEU A 34 5.02 -6.95 -5.95
CA LEU A 34 3.95 -5.97 -6.08
C LEU A 34 3.74 -5.49 -7.52
N ALA A 35 4.47 -6.03 -8.50
CA ALA A 35 4.31 -5.64 -9.90
C ALA A 35 2.90 -5.96 -10.39
N LYS A 36 2.32 -5.04 -11.17
CA LYS A 36 1.06 -5.28 -11.85
C LYS A 36 1.20 -6.47 -12.80
N PRO A 37 0.20 -7.37 -12.89
CA PRO A 37 0.27 -8.56 -13.73
C PRO A 37 0.59 -8.28 -15.22
N LYS A 38 0.19 -7.11 -15.73
CA LYS A 38 0.42 -6.67 -17.13
C LYS A 38 1.54 -5.65 -17.26
N ALA A 39 2.34 -5.39 -16.23
CA ALA A 39 3.44 -4.46 -16.32
C ALA A 39 4.52 -4.94 -17.31
N LYS A 40 5.05 -4.03 -18.12
CA LYS A 40 6.13 -4.32 -19.08
C LYS A 40 7.43 -4.70 -18.34
N ASP A 41 7.77 -3.94 -17.31
CA ASP A 41 8.89 -4.20 -16.42
C ASP A 41 8.38 -4.81 -15.12
N LYS A 42 8.59 -6.10 -14.94
CA LYS A 42 8.15 -6.86 -13.77
C LYS A 42 9.16 -6.88 -12.63
N THR A 43 10.26 -6.16 -12.75
CA THR A 43 11.22 -5.94 -11.66
C THR A 43 10.84 -4.77 -10.79
N LYS A 44 9.87 -3.96 -11.22
CA LYS A 44 9.36 -2.79 -10.50
C LYS A 44 7.92 -3.00 -10.05
N GLY A 45 7.60 -2.60 -8.86
CA GLY A 45 6.24 -2.57 -8.35
C GLY A 45 5.39 -1.42 -8.92
N TYR A 46 6.00 -0.54 -9.70
CA TYR A 46 5.33 0.60 -10.29
C TYR A 46 4.82 0.30 -11.73
N PRO A 47 3.66 0.78 -12.10
CA PRO A 47 2.68 1.47 -11.25
C PRO A 47 2.12 0.52 -10.20
N PHE A 48 2.34 0.88 -8.96
CA PHE A 48 2.13 0.03 -7.79
C PHE A 48 0.68 0.02 -7.30
N VAL A 49 -0.09 0.99 -7.74
CA VAL A 49 -1.46 1.14 -7.27
C VAL A 49 -2.37 0.17 -8.00
N ILE A 50 -3.04 -0.65 -7.24
CA ILE A 50 -4.11 -1.50 -7.75
C ILE A 50 -5.45 -0.88 -7.38
N SER A 51 -6.24 -0.54 -8.40
CA SER A 51 -7.65 -0.24 -8.24
C SER A 51 -8.47 -1.54 -8.14
N ILE A 52 -9.71 -1.44 -7.67
CA ILE A 52 -10.60 -2.59 -7.63
C ILE A 52 -10.80 -3.21 -9.02
N ASN A 53 -10.86 -2.39 -10.06
CA ASN A 53 -11.03 -2.89 -11.44
C ASN A 53 -9.81 -3.71 -11.90
N GLU A 54 -8.61 -3.24 -11.62
CA GLU A 54 -7.38 -3.99 -11.93
C GLU A 54 -7.33 -5.31 -11.16
N PHE A 55 -7.73 -5.29 -9.89
CA PHE A 55 -7.75 -6.49 -9.05
C PHE A 55 -8.77 -7.52 -9.52
N THR A 56 -10.00 -7.10 -9.82
CA THR A 56 -11.05 -8.00 -10.29
C THR A 56 -10.79 -8.56 -11.68
N ASN A 57 -9.97 -7.87 -12.49
CA ASN A 57 -9.54 -8.34 -13.82
C ASN A 57 -8.43 -9.40 -13.74
N ILE A 58 -7.87 -9.69 -12.58
CA ILE A 58 -6.96 -10.82 -12.42
C ILE A 58 -7.78 -12.11 -12.54
N PRO A 59 -7.54 -12.94 -13.57
CA PRO A 59 -8.46 -14.02 -13.92
C PRO A 59 -8.44 -15.19 -12.95
N ASN A 60 -7.39 -15.32 -12.16
CA ASN A 60 -7.17 -16.47 -11.28
C ASN A 60 -7.27 -16.05 -9.82
N ARG A 61 -8.15 -16.71 -9.06
CA ARG A 61 -8.35 -16.44 -7.64
C ARG A 61 -7.09 -16.68 -6.79
N ILE A 62 -6.26 -17.64 -7.19
CA ILE A 62 -4.97 -17.91 -6.52
C ILE A 62 -4.03 -16.73 -6.70
N GLN A 63 -3.95 -16.18 -7.91
CA GLN A 63 -3.14 -14.97 -8.20
C GLN A 63 -3.66 -13.75 -7.43
N GLN A 64 -4.98 -13.57 -7.33
CA GLN A 64 -5.57 -12.50 -6.51
C GLN A 64 -5.14 -12.64 -5.05
N ASN A 65 -5.23 -13.83 -4.49
CA ASN A 65 -4.83 -14.10 -3.11
C ASN A 65 -3.32 -13.89 -2.90
N THR A 66 -2.50 -14.35 -3.84
CA THR A 66 -1.04 -14.13 -3.80
C THR A 66 -0.71 -12.64 -3.75
N LEU A 67 -1.36 -11.83 -4.58
CA LEU A 67 -1.16 -10.39 -4.59
C LEU A 67 -1.55 -9.73 -3.26
N LYS A 68 -2.69 -10.14 -2.67
CA LYS A 68 -3.09 -9.69 -1.32
C LYS A 68 -2.02 -9.99 -0.28
N GLN A 69 -1.49 -11.21 -0.28
CA GLN A 69 -0.45 -11.64 0.66
C GLN A 69 0.85 -10.87 0.44
N ASN A 70 1.20 -10.60 -0.81
CA ASN A 70 2.40 -9.83 -1.14
C ASN A 70 2.29 -8.37 -0.63
N TRP A 71 1.15 -7.72 -0.81
CA TRP A 71 0.90 -6.39 -0.26
C TRP A 71 0.94 -6.38 1.27
N LYS A 72 0.30 -7.36 1.90
CA LYS A 72 0.35 -7.52 3.36
C LYS A 72 1.79 -7.66 3.87
N SER A 73 2.59 -8.50 3.24
CA SER A 73 4.00 -8.70 3.59
C SER A 73 4.83 -7.42 3.42
N PHE A 74 4.58 -6.65 2.37
CA PHE A 74 5.21 -5.35 2.16
C PHE A 74 4.91 -4.37 3.29
N ILE A 75 3.65 -4.23 3.67
CA ILE A 75 3.24 -3.34 4.77
C ILE A 75 3.86 -3.79 6.09
N VAL A 76 3.85 -5.09 6.39
CA VAL A 76 4.49 -5.64 7.60
C VAL A 76 5.99 -5.33 7.62
N TRP A 77 6.69 -5.51 6.50
CA TRP A 77 8.10 -5.13 6.37
C TRP A 77 8.32 -3.64 6.65
N TRP A 78 7.51 -2.77 6.07
CA TRP A 78 7.59 -1.33 6.30
C TRP A 78 7.37 -0.99 7.78
N CYS A 79 6.36 -1.57 8.43
CA CYS A 79 6.09 -1.35 9.85
C CYS A 79 7.28 -1.73 10.73
N LYS A 80 7.96 -2.83 10.43
CA LYS A 80 9.17 -3.25 11.16
C LYS A 80 10.33 -2.30 10.90
N LYS A 81 10.52 -1.87 9.65
CA LYS A 81 11.53 -0.89 9.27
C LYS A 81 11.37 0.43 10.04
N GLU A 82 10.15 0.93 10.15
CA GLU A 82 9.81 2.16 10.87
C GLU A 82 9.65 1.96 12.39
N LYS A 83 9.77 0.73 12.88
CA LYS A 83 9.67 0.38 14.31
C LYS A 83 8.32 0.77 14.94
N ILE A 84 7.26 0.64 14.18
CA ILE A 84 5.89 0.93 14.63
C ILE A 84 5.06 -0.32 14.92
N ASN A 85 5.58 -1.50 14.61
CA ASN A 85 4.93 -2.76 14.95
C ASN A 85 4.63 -2.82 16.47
N GLY A 86 3.44 -3.27 16.80
CA GLY A 86 2.98 -3.32 18.18
C GLY A 86 2.46 -2.00 18.75
N TRP A 87 2.21 -0.98 17.95
CA TRP A 87 1.62 0.29 18.41
C TRP A 87 0.22 0.12 19.01
N LYS A 88 -0.56 -0.83 18.48
CA LYS A 88 -1.91 -1.20 18.95
C LYS A 88 -2.85 0.01 19.04
N LEU A 89 -2.93 0.79 17.96
CA LEU A 89 -3.85 1.92 17.89
C LEU A 89 -5.30 1.40 17.95
N ASP A 90 -6.07 1.91 18.89
CA ASP A 90 -7.46 1.54 19.09
C ASP A 90 -8.41 2.39 18.25
N LYS A 91 -8.12 3.70 18.19
CA LYS A 91 -8.82 4.64 17.32
C LYS A 91 -7.81 5.43 16.51
N PHE A 92 -8.00 5.46 15.20
CA PHE A 92 -7.06 6.13 14.31
C PHE A 92 -7.73 6.61 13.02
N GLU A 93 -7.14 7.64 12.46
CA GLU A 93 -7.43 8.12 11.12
C GLU A 93 -6.38 7.58 10.17
N ILE A 94 -6.81 7.09 9.01
CA ILE A 94 -5.95 6.76 7.89
C ILE A 94 -6.36 7.57 6.68
N SER A 95 -5.44 8.34 6.12
CA SER A 95 -5.71 9.22 4.99
C SER A 95 -4.80 8.92 3.81
N TYR A 96 -5.36 9.02 2.61
CA TYR A 96 -4.70 8.70 1.35
C TYR A 96 -4.66 9.92 0.44
N LYS A 97 -3.50 10.15 -0.16
CA LYS A 97 -3.29 11.11 -1.25
C LYS A 97 -2.61 10.41 -2.40
N TRP A 98 -3.25 10.37 -3.56
CA TRP A 98 -2.73 9.77 -4.78
C TRP A 98 -2.10 10.82 -5.68
N VAL A 99 -0.87 10.58 -6.11
CA VAL A 99 -0.17 11.41 -7.08
C VAL A 99 0.11 10.56 -8.31
N PHE A 100 -0.57 10.87 -9.41
CA PHE A 100 -0.54 10.10 -10.64
C PHE A 100 0.58 10.56 -11.58
N PRO A 101 1.09 9.68 -12.46
CA PRO A 101 2.11 10.05 -13.44
C PRO A 101 1.56 10.87 -14.61
N THR A 102 0.25 10.84 -14.85
CA THR A 102 -0.40 11.47 -16.01
C THR A 102 -1.73 12.11 -15.63
N GLN A 103 -2.26 12.93 -16.53
CA GLN A 103 -3.57 13.57 -16.40
C GLN A 103 -4.76 12.64 -16.73
N MET A 104 -4.54 11.35 -16.92
CA MET A 104 -5.61 10.40 -17.17
C MET A 104 -6.70 10.47 -16.09
N ARG A 105 -7.94 10.26 -16.51
CA ARG A 105 -9.07 10.17 -15.58
C ARG A 105 -8.95 8.92 -14.73
N HIS A 106 -9.13 9.11 -13.42
CA HIS A 106 -9.21 8.04 -12.42
C HIS A 106 -10.44 8.30 -11.55
N ASP A 107 -11.24 7.27 -11.35
CA ASP A 107 -12.38 7.35 -10.45
C ASP A 107 -11.93 7.03 -9.02
N SER A 108 -12.13 7.97 -8.12
CA SER A 108 -11.57 7.90 -6.75
C SER A 108 -12.07 6.69 -5.94
N ASP A 109 -13.32 6.28 -6.15
CA ASP A 109 -13.90 5.11 -5.47
C ASP A 109 -13.18 3.80 -5.82
N ASN A 110 -12.60 3.69 -7.01
CA ASN A 110 -11.80 2.53 -7.41
C ASN A 110 -10.52 2.37 -6.59
N TYR A 111 -10.00 3.46 -6.03
CA TYR A 111 -8.74 3.47 -5.28
C TYR A 111 -8.93 3.30 -3.76
N VAL A 112 -10.12 3.55 -3.23
CA VAL A 112 -10.45 3.26 -1.83
C VAL A 112 -10.21 1.78 -1.47
N PHE A 113 -10.39 0.89 -2.43
CA PHE A 113 -10.10 -0.54 -2.30
C PHE A 113 -8.68 -0.84 -1.81
N PHE A 114 -7.71 0.00 -2.14
CA PHE A 114 -6.31 -0.17 -1.72
C PHE A 114 -6.14 -0.19 -0.21
N ASN A 115 -7.03 0.49 0.53
CA ASN A 115 -7.03 0.47 1.99
C ASN A 115 -7.13 -0.97 2.54
N LYS A 116 -7.78 -1.89 1.84
CA LYS A 116 -7.86 -3.29 2.24
C LYS A 116 -6.48 -3.91 2.43
N PHE A 117 -5.58 -3.69 1.46
CA PHE A 117 -4.22 -4.22 1.54
C PHE A 117 -3.40 -3.59 2.67
N VAL A 118 -3.56 -2.28 2.84
CA VAL A 118 -2.83 -1.54 3.88
C VAL A 118 -3.32 -1.93 5.27
N ALA A 119 -4.63 -1.95 5.49
CA ALA A 119 -5.23 -2.30 6.78
C ALA A 119 -4.90 -3.74 7.20
N ASP A 120 -4.95 -4.70 6.28
CA ASP A 120 -4.58 -6.09 6.55
C ASP A 120 -3.11 -6.19 7.03
N GLY A 121 -2.21 -5.44 6.42
CA GLY A 121 -0.79 -5.39 6.82
C GLY A 121 -0.57 -4.71 8.17
N LEU A 122 -1.28 -3.61 8.42
CA LEU A 122 -1.21 -2.91 9.70
C LEU A 122 -1.73 -3.78 10.86
N SER A 123 -2.81 -4.53 10.62
CA SER A 123 -3.35 -5.49 11.59
C SER A 123 -2.36 -6.62 11.88
N GLU A 124 -1.76 -7.20 10.85
CA GLU A 124 -0.75 -8.27 10.97
C GLU A 124 0.49 -7.80 11.75
N ALA A 125 0.90 -6.55 11.55
CA ALA A 125 2.03 -5.94 12.27
C ALA A 125 1.64 -5.43 13.66
N GLU A 126 0.40 -5.62 14.09
CA GLU A 126 -0.14 -5.11 15.36
C GLU A 126 0.00 -3.59 15.53
N VAL A 127 -0.03 -2.85 14.42
CA VAL A 127 -0.03 -1.38 14.45
C VAL A 127 -1.41 -0.86 14.86
N ILE A 128 -2.44 -1.52 14.37
CA ILE A 128 -3.84 -1.24 14.69
C ILE A 128 -4.47 -2.46 15.38
N THR A 129 -5.48 -2.23 16.20
CA THR A 129 -6.20 -3.32 16.87
C THR A 129 -7.22 -3.95 15.93
N ASP A 130 -7.95 -3.14 15.15
CA ASP A 130 -8.92 -3.59 14.17
C ASP A 130 -9.18 -2.48 13.14
N ASP A 131 -9.75 -2.84 11.99
CA ASP A 131 -10.11 -1.92 10.91
C ASP A 131 -11.63 -1.69 10.79
N CYS A 132 -12.37 -1.99 11.86
CA CYS A 132 -13.83 -1.90 11.86
C CYS A 132 -14.35 -0.46 12.07
N PHE A 133 -15.65 -0.29 11.86
CA PHE A 133 -16.33 0.96 12.17
C PHE A 133 -16.17 1.35 13.65
N GLY A 134 -15.91 2.63 13.90
CA GLY A 134 -15.67 3.16 15.22
C GLY A 134 -14.21 3.15 15.67
N GLN A 135 -13.35 2.39 14.99
CA GLN A 135 -11.91 2.34 15.23
C GLN A 135 -11.11 3.01 14.11
N MET A 136 -11.37 2.63 12.86
CA MET A 136 -10.72 3.22 11.68
C MET A 136 -11.57 4.31 11.04
N TYR A 137 -10.99 5.49 10.88
CA TYR A 137 -11.57 6.63 10.16
C TYR A 137 -10.81 6.86 8.87
N LEU A 138 -11.42 6.44 7.76
CA LEU A 138 -10.82 6.50 6.43
C LEU A 138 -11.09 7.84 5.75
N LYS A 139 -10.04 8.48 5.26
CA LYS A 139 -10.12 9.71 4.46
C LYS A 139 -9.39 9.56 3.14
N LEU A 140 -9.99 10.05 2.08
CA LEU A 140 -9.40 10.09 0.75
C LEU A 140 -9.33 11.54 0.26
N ASP A 141 -8.14 12.00 -0.09
CA ASP A 141 -7.98 13.26 -0.81
C ASP A 141 -8.34 13.03 -2.28
N CYS A 142 -9.52 13.52 -2.69
CA CYS A 142 -10.04 13.35 -4.04
C CYS A 142 -9.56 14.43 -5.03
N ASN A 143 -8.64 15.31 -4.63
CA ASN A 143 -8.04 16.26 -5.54
C ASN A 143 -7.13 15.54 -6.55
N LYS A 144 -7.03 16.09 -7.74
CA LYS A 144 -6.16 15.57 -8.79
C LYS A 144 -4.74 16.10 -8.60
N TYR A 145 -3.81 15.19 -8.33
CA TYR A 145 -2.37 15.48 -8.26
C TYR A 145 -1.64 14.71 -9.35
N VAL A 146 -0.71 15.38 -10.01
CA VAL A 146 0.11 14.78 -11.08
C VAL A 146 1.57 15.13 -10.86
N ASP A 147 2.42 14.11 -10.84
CA ASP A 147 3.88 14.23 -10.82
C ASP A 147 4.46 13.10 -11.67
N LYS A 148 4.90 13.44 -12.87
CA LYS A 148 5.46 12.47 -13.81
C LYS A 148 6.74 11.82 -13.31
N GLU A 149 7.56 12.59 -12.59
CA GLU A 149 8.87 12.13 -12.12
C GLU A 149 8.78 11.28 -10.85
N ASN A 150 7.80 11.55 -9.99
CA ASN A 150 7.64 10.83 -8.75
C ASN A 150 6.16 10.54 -8.43
N PRO A 151 5.49 9.70 -9.24
CA PRO A 151 4.15 9.26 -8.91
C PRO A 151 4.20 8.38 -7.64
N ARG A 152 3.20 8.56 -6.78
CA ARG A 152 3.21 7.93 -5.47
C ARG A 152 1.85 7.91 -4.81
N VAL A 153 1.71 7.13 -3.75
CA VAL A 153 0.63 7.30 -2.78
C VAL A 153 1.24 7.72 -1.43
N GLU A 154 0.66 8.73 -0.82
CA GLU A 154 1.03 9.20 0.51
C GLU A 154 -0.08 8.79 1.48
N ILE A 155 0.29 8.08 2.53
CA ILE A 155 -0.64 7.53 3.52
C ILE A 155 -0.22 8.08 4.89
N ILE A 156 -1.15 8.71 5.61
CA ILE A 156 -0.92 9.17 6.97
C ILE A 156 -1.78 8.34 7.91
N ILE A 157 -1.15 7.78 8.93
CA ILE A 157 -1.79 7.03 10.00
C ILE A 157 -1.62 7.84 11.27
N LYS A 158 -2.73 8.20 11.90
CA LYS A 158 -2.73 9.09 13.06
C LYS A 158 -3.69 8.58 14.13
N GLU A 159 -3.18 8.47 15.36
CA GLU A 159 -4.00 8.19 16.53
C GLU A 159 -4.96 9.33 16.83
N ILE A 160 -6.21 9.03 17.19
CA ILE A 160 -7.23 10.03 17.55
C ILE A 160 -7.88 9.72 18.89
#